data_59f26749424968fd76fe279e9e1176aa
#
_entry.id   59f26749424968fd76fe279e9e1176aa
#
_cell.length_a   1.000
_cell.length_b   1.000
_cell.length_c   1.000
_cell.angle_alpha   90.00
_cell.angle_beta   90.00
_cell.angle_gamma   90.00
#
_symmetry.space_group_name_H-M   'P 1'
#
loop_
_entity.id
_entity.type
_entity.pdbx_description
1 polymer ?
#
loop_
_entity_poly.entity_id
_entity_poly.type
_entity_poly.pdbx_seq_one_letter_code
_entity_poly.pdbx_strand_id
1 'polypeptide(L)'
;AVDVSPDNSNNTVWSLAITPENRLYVLTPLGLNYFDLQYSDENPVIRQGPRATNGDLYTYFPNISFGGPNPNAKVKADHKGNIWVTSTTDGIHVLLNNATYWPDIDGLRKSNSLLLSDGVTDVEFDSEKGIAWITTNRGINSLRIPFAKDKENFQSMRIFPSPFHIPSETPIVVDGLKDAASLKVMTITGRVVRDIKNIDLGIHGDQITWDGRDKQGRWVGSGVYLLSVYDETGESTFGKVTVIRH
;
A
#
# COMPACT_ATOMS: atom_id res chain seq x y z
N ALA A 1 -18.56 -18.62 19.01
CA ALA A 1 -17.54 -19.13 18.08
C ALA A 1 -17.94 -18.75 16.66
N VAL A 2 -16.97 -18.44 15.82
CA VAL A 2 -17.19 -18.13 14.40
C VAL A 2 -16.57 -19.23 13.59
N ASP A 3 -17.36 -19.81 12.70
CA ASP A 3 -16.89 -20.77 11.72
C ASP A 3 -16.30 -19.99 10.53
N VAL A 4 -15.04 -20.24 10.22
CA VAL A 4 -14.32 -19.58 9.13
C VAL A 4 -14.30 -20.43 7.84
N SER A 5 -14.82 -21.65 7.90
CA SER A 5 -14.94 -22.55 6.74
C SER A 5 -16.40 -22.94 6.55
N PRO A 6 -17.04 -22.56 5.43
CA PRO A 6 -18.45 -22.84 5.20
C PRO A 6 -18.82 -24.32 5.10
N ASP A 7 -17.85 -25.18 4.80
CA ASP A 7 -18.04 -26.62 4.66
C ASP A 7 -17.52 -27.44 5.88
N ASN A 8 -17.07 -26.76 6.94
CA ASN A 8 -16.46 -27.36 8.13
C ASN A 8 -15.28 -28.28 7.85
N SER A 9 -14.77 -28.29 6.62
CA SER A 9 -13.72 -29.24 6.22
C SER A 9 -12.34 -28.82 6.73
N ASN A 10 -12.11 -27.52 6.99
CA ASN A 10 -10.84 -27.03 7.47
C ASN A 10 -10.95 -25.66 8.18
N ASN A 11 -11.24 -25.67 9.45
CA ASN A 11 -11.29 -24.47 10.30
C ASN A 11 -9.91 -24.06 10.87
N THR A 12 -8.82 -24.51 10.25
CA THR A 12 -7.47 -24.12 10.69
C THR A 12 -7.24 -22.65 10.42
N VAL A 13 -6.96 -21.89 11.47
CA VAL A 13 -6.51 -20.49 11.38
C VAL A 13 -5.00 -20.47 11.53
N TRP A 14 -4.33 -19.89 10.54
CA TRP A 14 -2.87 -19.76 10.56
C TRP A 14 -2.39 -18.47 11.20
N SER A 15 -3.11 -17.38 10.96
CA SER A 15 -2.77 -16.06 11.49
C SER A 15 -3.99 -15.16 11.50
N LEU A 16 -3.94 -14.12 12.34
CA LEU A 16 -4.98 -13.11 12.41
C LEU A 16 -4.38 -11.73 12.68
N ALA A 17 -5.09 -10.69 12.23
CA ALA A 17 -4.77 -9.29 12.52
C ALA A 17 -6.06 -8.49 12.70
N ILE A 18 -5.99 -7.47 13.57
CA ILE A 18 -7.10 -6.52 13.77
C ILE A 18 -6.66 -5.17 13.23
N THR A 19 -7.52 -4.54 12.43
CA THR A 19 -7.29 -3.19 11.92
C THR A 19 -7.77 -2.13 12.92
N PRO A 20 -7.32 -0.86 12.78
CA PRO A 20 -7.82 0.24 13.59
C PRO A 20 -9.36 0.42 13.55
N GLU A 21 -10.00 0.02 12.46
CA GLU A 21 -11.44 0.08 12.26
C GLU A 21 -12.19 -1.12 12.88
N ASN A 22 -11.53 -1.90 13.73
CA ASN A 22 -12.08 -3.11 14.37
C ASN A 22 -12.51 -4.19 13.37
N ARG A 23 -11.77 -4.36 12.29
CA ARG A 23 -11.94 -5.47 11.38
C ARG A 23 -10.92 -6.56 11.68
N LEU A 24 -11.40 -7.79 11.91
CA LEU A 24 -10.57 -8.96 12.15
C LEU A 24 -10.32 -9.69 10.84
N TYR A 25 -9.10 -9.71 10.38
CA TYR A 25 -8.67 -10.52 9.24
C TYR A 25 -8.13 -11.86 9.74
N VAL A 26 -8.50 -12.92 9.03
CA VAL A 26 -8.18 -14.31 9.37
C VAL A 26 -7.61 -15.01 8.15
N LEU A 27 -6.40 -15.52 8.27
CA LEU A 27 -5.75 -16.33 7.23
C LEU A 27 -6.02 -17.81 7.48
N THR A 28 -6.55 -18.47 6.47
CA THR A 28 -6.87 -19.90 6.45
C THR A 28 -6.21 -20.60 5.27
N PRO A 29 -6.25 -21.93 5.17
CA PRO A 29 -5.82 -22.66 3.97
C PRO A 29 -6.50 -22.22 2.68
N LEU A 30 -7.69 -21.63 2.76
CA LEU A 30 -8.45 -21.15 1.60
C LEU A 30 -8.10 -19.72 1.19
N GLY A 31 -7.33 -18.99 2.01
CA GLY A 31 -6.95 -17.60 1.80
C GLY A 31 -7.36 -16.71 2.96
N LEU A 32 -7.51 -15.41 2.68
CA LEU A 32 -7.79 -14.38 3.67
C LEU A 32 -9.26 -13.99 3.67
N ASN A 33 -9.88 -14.05 4.84
CA ASN A 33 -11.25 -13.57 5.09
C ASN A 33 -11.25 -12.47 6.14
N TYR A 34 -12.34 -11.72 6.30
CA TYR A 34 -12.48 -10.81 7.40
C TYR A 34 -13.87 -10.82 8.05
N PHE A 35 -13.91 -10.29 9.27
CA PHE A 35 -15.10 -10.13 10.09
C PHE A 35 -15.09 -8.74 10.70
N ASP A 36 -16.21 -8.03 10.67
CA ASP A 36 -16.36 -6.76 11.37
C ASP A 36 -16.70 -7.02 12.85
N LEU A 37 -15.90 -6.45 13.75
CA LEU A 37 -16.08 -6.55 15.19
C LEU A 37 -16.86 -5.32 15.66
N GLN A 38 -18.05 -5.55 16.20
CA GLN A 38 -18.82 -4.52 16.87
C GLN A 38 -18.78 -4.78 18.38
N TYR A 39 -18.21 -3.84 19.12
CA TYR A 39 -18.18 -3.90 20.56
C TYR A 39 -19.42 -3.22 21.10
N SER A 40 -20.31 -4.00 21.77
CA SER A 40 -21.33 -3.49 22.68
C SER A 40 -20.86 -3.72 24.11
N ASP A 41 -21.42 -2.97 25.07
CA ASP A 41 -20.97 -2.97 26.49
C ASP A 41 -20.96 -4.35 27.17
N GLU A 42 -21.66 -5.33 26.62
CA GLU A 42 -21.78 -6.66 27.25
C GLU A 42 -21.16 -7.80 26.42
N ASN A 43 -21.16 -7.74 25.07
CA ASN A 43 -20.61 -8.80 24.23
C ASN A 43 -20.15 -8.27 22.86
N PRO A 44 -19.01 -8.73 22.35
CA PRO A 44 -18.61 -8.42 20.99
C PRO A 44 -19.56 -9.11 20.00
N VAL A 45 -20.14 -8.36 19.11
CA VAL A 45 -20.91 -8.88 17.97
C VAL A 45 -19.97 -9.02 16.79
N ILE A 46 -19.85 -10.25 16.27
CA ILE A 46 -19.02 -10.56 15.12
C ILE A 46 -19.94 -10.64 13.91
N ARG A 47 -19.73 -9.75 12.92
CA ARG A 47 -20.40 -9.81 11.63
C ARG A 47 -19.47 -10.39 10.60
N GLN A 48 -19.93 -11.37 9.86
CA GLN A 48 -19.16 -11.93 8.75
C GLN A 48 -18.96 -10.86 7.67
N GLY A 49 -17.78 -10.91 7.02
CA GLY A 49 -17.42 -10.05 5.89
C GLY A 49 -18.27 -10.29 4.64
N PRO A 50 -17.88 -9.69 3.52
CA PRO A 50 -18.64 -9.79 2.28
C PRO A 50 -18.77 -11.24 1.82
N ARG A 51 -19.85 -11.51 1.11
CA ARG A 51 -20.10 -12.81 0.48
C ARG A 51 -19.92 -12.72 -1.01
N ALA A 52 -19.39 -13.80 -1.59
CA ALA A 52 -19.37 -14.01 -3.01
C ALA A 52 -20.79 -14.27 -3.57
N THR A 53 -20.92 -14.24 -4.88
CA THR A 53 -22.22 -14.45 -5.56
C THR A 53 -22.87 -15.81 -5.29
N ASN A 54 -22.06 -16.81 -4.94
CA ASN A 54 -22.51 -18.15 -4.54
C ASN A 54 -22.95 -18.23 -3.06
N GLY A 55 -22.84 -17.15 -2.30
CA GLY A 55 -23.22 -17.09 -0.88
C GLY A 55 -22.08 -17.41 0.11
N ASP A 56 -20.92 -17.88 -0.37
CA ASP A 56 -19.75 -18.16 0.46
C ASP A 56 -19.08 -16.86 0.95
N LEU A 57 -18.26 -16.95 2.00
CA LEU A 57 -17.41 -15.83 2.42
C LEU A 57 -16.47 -15.46 1.27
N TYR A 58 -16.39 -14.16 0.97
CA TYR A 58 -15.44 -13.67 -0.02
C TYR A 58 -14.02 -13.86 0.50
N THR A 59 -13.18 -14.53 -0.30
CA THR A 59 -11.81 -14.86 0.06
C THR A 59 -10.85 -14.04 -0.79
N TYR A 60 -9.99 -13.28 -0.13
CA TYR A 60 -8.88 -12.59 -0.78
C TYR A 60 -7.69 -13.55 -0.93
N PHE A 61 -6.92 -13.36 -1.98
CA PHE A 61 -5.74 -14.18 -2.29
C PHE A 61 -6.02 -15.70 -2.43
N PRO A 62 -7.06 -16.12 -3.15
CA PRO A 62 -7.43 -17.52 -3.22
C PRO A 62 -6.40 -18.40 -3.95
N ASN A 63 -5.51 -17.78 -4.76
CA ASN A 63 -4.52 -18.46 -5.58
C ASN A 63 -3.08 -18.33 -5.03
N ILE A 64 -2.90 -17.73 -3.87
CA ILE A 64 -1.58 -17.55 -3.27
C ILE A 64 -1.17 -18.81 -2.52
N SER A 65 0.04 -19.30 -2.79
CA SER A 65 0.64 -20.38 -2.02
C SER A 65 1.25 -19.82 -0.73
N PHE A 66 0.73 -20.24 0.40
CA PHE A 66 1.24 -19.83 1.70
C PHE A 66 2.32 -20.75 2.27
N GLY A 67 2.75 -21.78 1.52
CA GLY A 67 3.88 -22.64 1.89
C GLY A 67 3.52 -23.96 2.58
N GLY A 68 2.38 -24.58 2.20
CA GLY A 68 2.04 -25.95 2.61
C GLY A 68 1.16 -26.06 3.86
N PRO A 69 1.02 -27.24 4.45
CA PRO A 69 -0.02 -27.52 5.46
C PRO A 69 0.18 -26.86 6.81
N ASN A 70 1.39 -26.38 7.13
CA ASN A 70 1.72 -25.61 8.32
C ASN A 70 2.61 -24.43 7.93
N PRO A 71 2.11 -23.48 7.14
CA PRO A 71 2.90 -22.35 6.73
C PRO A 71 3.15 -21.44 7.94
N ASN A 72 4.37 -20.88 8.01
CA ASN A 72 4.66 -19.76 8.90
C ASN A 72 4.19 -18.43 8.28
N ALA A 73 3.15 -18.48 7.45
CA ALA A 73 2.53 -17.30 6.87
C ALA A 73 1.87 -16.48 7.98
N LYS A 74 2.03 -15.17 7.89
CA LYS A 74 1.50 -14.23 8.87
C LYS A 74 0.66 -13.16 8.19
N VAL A 75 -0.30 -12.66 8.96
CA VAL A 75 -1.10 -11.49 8.61
C VAL A 75 -0.76 -10.39 9.60
N LYS A 76 -0.48 -9.19 9.09
CA LYS A 76 -0.30 -8.00 9.92
C LYS A 76 -1.05 -6.82 9.32
N ALA A 77 -1.62 -6.00 10.19
CA ALA A 77 -2.21 -4.73 9.80
C ALA A 77 -1.18 -3.62 10.01
N ASP A 78 -1.02 -2.73 9.03
CA ASP A 78 -0.33 -1.48 9.26
C ASP A 78 -1.27 -0.45 9.91
N HIS A 79 -0.75 0.71 10.28
CA HIS A 79 -1.54 1.73 10.98
C HIS A 79 -2.63 2.40 10.12
N LYS A 80 -2.58 2.24 8.79
CA LYS A 80 -3.64 2.68 7.86
C LYS A 80 -4.71 1.60 7.65
N GLY A 81 -4.60 0.46 8.33
CA GLY A 81 -5.52 -0.66 8.18
C GLY A 81 -5.28 -1.51 6.92
N ASN A 82 -4.16 -1.32 6.21
CA ASN A 82 -3.80 -2.22 5.13
C ASN A 82 -3.30 -3.54 5.70
N ILE A 83 -3.63 -4.62 5.02
CA ILE A 83 -3.32 -5.98 5.44
C ILE A 83 -2.17 -6.55 4.63
N TRP A 84 -1.12 -6.91 5.34
CA TRP A 84 0.09 -7.51 4.80
C TRP A 84 0.08 -9.01 5.09
N VAL A 85 0.17 -9.82 4.04
CA VAL A 85 0.16 -11.28 4.13
C VAL A 85 1.50 -11.81 3.65
N THR A 86 2.24 -12.50 4.52
CA THR A 86 3.51 -13.12 4.16
C THR A 86 3.27 -14.52 3.61
N SER A 87 4.12 -14.94 2.69
CA SER A 87 4.18 -16.32 2.20
C SER A 87 5.60 -16.86 2.32
N THR A 88 5.74 -18.12 2.73
CA THR A 88 7.05 -18.77 2.78
C THR A 88 7.57 -19.17 1.40
N THR A 89 6.78 -19.04 0.35
CA THR A 89 7.11 -19.45 -1.02
C THR A 89 6.75 -18.42 -2.10
N ASP A 90 5.90 -17.43 -1.78
CA ASP A 90 5.26 -16.58 -2.79
C ASP A 90 5.38 -15.06 -2.48
N GLY A 91 6.36 -14.68 -1.66
CA GLY A 91 6.63 -13.28 -1.36
C GLY A 91 5.73 -12.67 -0.30
N ILE A 92 5.33 -11.41 -0.51
CA ILE A 92 4.45 -10.67 0.39
C ILE A 92 3.36 -9.95 -0.42
N HIS A 93 2.13 -10.04 0.05
CA HIS A 93 0.95 -9.49 -0.61
C HIS A 93 0.27 -8.47 0.28
N VAL A 94 -0.27 -7.42 -0.31
CA VAL A 94 -0.90 -6.34 0.44
C VAL A 94 -2.31 -6.08 -0.08
N LEU A 95 -3.26 -6.14 0.83
CA LEU A 95 -4.63 -5.71 0.62
C LEU A 95 -4.83 -4.35 1.30
N LEU A 96 -5.14 -3.33 0.52
CA LEU A 96 -5.41 -2.01 1.06
C LEU A 96 -6.77 -1.99 1.78
N ASN A 97 -6.98 -1.03 2.67
CA ASN A 97 -8.21 -0.88 3.44
C ASN A 97 -9.45 -0.64 2.57
N ASN A 98 -9.26 -0.16 1.33
CA ASN A 98 -10.31 -0.01 0.31
C ASN A 98 -10.57 -1.28 -0.53
N ALA A 99 -10.01 -2.43 -0.11
CA ALA A 99 -10.11 -3.73 -0.77
C ALA A 99 -9.45 -3.82 -2.16
N THR A 100 -8.47 -2.96 -2.46
CA THR A 100 -7.61 -3.09 -3.65
C THR A 100 -6.26 -3.70 -3.29
N TYR A 101 -5.53 -4.24 -4.27
CA TYR A 101 -4.21 -4.86 -4.05
C TYR A 101 -3.09 -3.86 -4.32
N TRP A 102 -2.00 -3.94 -3.54
CA TRP A 102 -0.81 -3.12 -3.74
C TRP A 102 0.47 -3.98 -3.76
N PRO A 103 1.41 -3.71 -4.68
CA PRO A 103 1.28 -2.84 -5.86
C PRO A 103 0.26 -3.37 -6.86
N ASP A 104 0.00 -4.65 -6.87
CA ASP A 104 -0.99 -5.37 -7.65
C ASP A 104 -1.34 -6.72 -6.96
N ILE A 105 -2.14 -7.57 -7.60
CA ILE A 105 -2.57 -8.86 -7.05
C ILE A 105 -1.41 -9.86 -6.88
N ASP A 106 -0.35 -9.72 -7.68
CA ASP A 106 0.82 -10.60 -7.61
C ASP A 106 1.74 -10.26 -6.44
N GLY A 107 1.56 -9.09 -5.82
CA GLY A 107 2.34 -8.64 -4.67
C GLY A 107 3.82 -8.40 -4.99
N LEU A 108 4.65 -8.43 -3.95
CA LEU A 108 6.09 -8.24 -4.07
C LEU A 108 6.79 -9.59 -3.99
N ARG A 109 7.53 -9.93 -5.05
CA ARG A 109 8.33 -11.14 -5.20
C ARG A 109 9.74 -10.79 -5.63
N LYS A 110 10.66 -11.72 -5.50
CA LYS A 110 12.02 -11.57 -6.01
C LYS A 110 12.07 -11.28 -7.52
N SER A 111 11.09 -11.76 -8.28
CA SER A 111 11.02 -11.57 -9.73
C SER A 111 10.63 -10.15 -10.16
N ASN A 112 9.91 -9.40 -9.30
CA ASN A 112 9.39 -8.07 -9.61
C ASN A 112 9.82 -6.99 -8.61
N SER A 113 10.66 -7.33 -7.64
CA SER A 113 11.11 -6.41 -6.60
C SER A 113 12.55 -6.73 -6.15
N LEU A 114 13.09 -5.94 -5.22
CA LEU A 114 14.40 -6.18 -4.61
C LEU A 114 14.35 -7.09 -3.37
N LEU A 115 13.30 -7.91 -3.21
CA LEU A 115 13.25 -8.90 -2.16
C LEU A 115 14.40 -9.90 -2.30
N LEU A 116 15.04 -10.20 -1.19
CA LEU A 116 16.14 -11.18 -1.15
C LEU A 116 15.65 -12.60 -1.46
N SER A 117 14.39 -12.89 -1.15
CA SER A 117 13.75 -14.19 -1.35
C SER A 117 12.24 -14.08 -1.31
N ASP A 118 11.55 -15.00 -2.02
CA ASP A 118 10.10 -15.19 -1.92
C ASP A 118 9.67 -15.88 -0.61
N GLY A 119 10.62 -16.45 0.13
CA GLY A 119 10.37 -16.99 1.47
C GLY A 119 10.33 -15.87 2.51
N VAL A 120 9.19 -15.19 2.64
CA VAL A 120 8.97 -14.11 3.60
C VAL A 120 8.40 -14.68 4.89
N THR A 121 9.01 -14.34 6.02
CA THR A 121 8.68 -14.92 7.33
C THR A 121 7.97 -13.95 8.27
N ASP A 122 8.21 -12.65 8.12
CA ASP A 122 7.55 -11.61 8.93
C ASP A 122 7.66 -10.22 8.28
N VAL A 123 6.83 -9.29 8.73
CA VAL A 123 6.89 -7.87 8.39
C VAL A 123 6.61 -7.02 9.63
N GLU A 124 7.32 -5.91 9.79
CA GLU A 124 7.08 -4.90 10.82
C GLU A 124 7.16 -3.51 10.23
N PHE A 125 6.49 -2.53 10.85
CA PHE A 125 6.32 -1.20 10.30
C PHE A 125 6.93 -0.13 11.18
N ASP A 126 7.82 0.68 10.61
CA ASP A 126 8.17 2.00 11.15
C ASP A 126 7.20 3.02 10.51
N SER A 127 6.05 3.19 11.16
CA SER A 127 4.96 4.03 10.66
C SER A 127 5.35 5.50 10.56
N GLU A 128 6.25 5.98 11.43
CA GLU A 128 6.72 7.38 11.41
C GLU A 128 7.58 7.66 10.17
N LYS A 129 8.33 6.65 9.70
CA LYS A 129 9.23 6.79 8.55
C LYS A 129 8.65 6.21 7.25
N GLY A 130 7.50 5.53 7.30
CA GLY A 130 6.94 4.84 6.15
C GLY A 130 7.89 3.73 5.65
N ILE A 131 8.37 2.89 6.55
CA ILE A 131 9.26 1.78 6.21
C ILE A 131 8.63 0.48 6.70
N ALA A 132 8.49 -0.48 5.78
CA ALA A 132 8.24 -1.87 6.12
C ALA A 132 9.56 -2.63 6.21
N TRP A 133 9.79 -3.29 7.34
CA TRP A 133 10.91 -4.20 7.56
C TRP A 133 10.44 -5.61 7.29
N ILE A 134 10.95 -6.23 6.24
CA ILE A 134 10.51 -7.53 5.75
C ILE A 134 11.61 -8.54 5.99
N THR A 135 11.34 -9.57 6.78
CA THR A 135 12.27 -10.67 7.02
C THR A 135 12.01 -11.80 6.03
N THR A 136 13.10 -12.33 5.49
CA THR A 136 13.09 -13.44 4.56
C THR A 136 14.01 -14.56 5.05
N ASN A 137 13.92 -15.74 4.47
CA ASN A 137 14.85 -16.83 4.74
C ASN A 137 16.31 -16.55 4.26
N ARG A 138 16.57 -15.35 3.67
CA ARG A 138 17.91 -14.91 3.20
C ARG A 138 18.36 -13.57 3.77
N GLY A 139 17.64 -13.03 4.75
CA GLY A 139 17.98 -11.78 5.40
C GLY A 139 16.82 -10.83 5.52
N ILE A 140 17.10 -9.54 5.74
CA ILE A 140 16.13 -8.49 6.01
C ILE A 140 16.16 -7.49 4.86
N ASN A 141 14.98 -7.13 4.36
CA ASN A 141 14.75 -6.01 3.46
C ASN A 141 14.14 -4.83 4.22
N SER A 142 14.49 -3.62 3.84
CA SER A 142 13.70 -2.42 4.13
C SER A 142 13.01 -1.95 2.85
N LEU A 143 11.73 -1.69 2.94
CA LEU A 143 10.91 -1.19 1.85
C LEU A 143 10.28 0.12 2.27
N ARG A 144 10.51 1.19 1.52
CA ARG A 144 9.75 2.43 1.70
C ARG A 144 8.36 2.24 1.12
N ILE A 145 7.35 2.51 1.93
CA ILE A 145 5.94 2.33 1.59
C ILE A 145 5.19 3.66 1.66
N PRO A 146 4.15 3.87 0.84
CA PRO A 146 3.34 5.09 0.85
C PRO A 146 2.30 5.13 1.99
N PHE A 147 2.51 4.35 3.04
CA PHE A 147 1.59 4.18 4.16
C PHE A 147 2.22 4.65 5.47
N ALA A 148 2.97 5.76 5.45
CA ALA A 148 3.48 6.38 6.67
C ALA A 148 2.34 7.02 7.47
N LYS A 149 2.59 7.25 8.76
CA LYS A 149 1.68 8.00 9.61
C LYS A 149 1.48 9.42 9.06
N ASP A 150 0.25 9.90 9.13
CA ASP A 150 -0.11 11.21 8.60
C ASP A 150 0.77 12.29 9.20
N LYS A 151 1.27 13.14 8.33
CA LYS A 151 2.02 14.33 8.74
C LYS A 151 1.04 15.46 9.06
N GLU A 152 1.34 16.22 10.09
CA GLU A 152 0.53 17.38 10.46
C GLU A 152 0.70 18.54 9.49
N ASN A 153 1.84 18.58 8.76
CA ASN A 153 2.18 19.63 7.81
C ASN A 153 3.12 19.10 6.70
N PHE A 154 3.43 19.95 5.73
CA PHE A 154 4.29 19.63 4.59
C PHE A 154 5.80 19.89 4.81
N GLN A 155 6.26 20.16 6.04
CA GLN A 155 7.67 20.52 6.30
C GLN A 155 8.67 19.41 5.98
N SER A 156 8.23 18.17 5.94
CA SER A 156 9.05 16.99 5.63
C SER A 156 9.09 16.62 4.16
N MET A 157 8.48 17.41 3.27
CA MET A 157 8.39 17.09 1.83
C MET A 157 9.76 16.91 1.19
N ARG A 158 9.91 15.81 0.46
CA ARG A 158 11.11 15.46 -0.32
C ARG A 158 10.72 15.07 -1.73
N ILE A 159 11.60 15.37 -2.70
CA ILE A 159 11.37 15.08 -4.12
C ILE A 159 12.59 14.33 -4.64
N PHE A 160 12.37 13.15 -5.20
CA PHE A 160 13.45 12.34 -5.77
C PHE A 160 12.95 11.42 -6.91
N PRO A 161 13.82 11.04 -7.87
CA PRO A 161 15.17 11.57 -8.06
C PRO A 161 15.16 13.00 -8.57
N SER A 162 16.23 13.76 -8.26
CA SER A 162 16.50 15.05 -8.87
C SER A 162 18.01 15.17 -9.10
N PRO A 163 18.49 15.30 -10.35
CA PRO A 163 17.71 15.42 -11.59
C PRO A 163 16.95 14.16 -11.97
N PHE A 164 15.86 14.34 -12.70
CA PHE A 164 15.03 13.28 -13.26
C PHE A 164 15.26 13.14 -14.76
N HIS A 165 15.73 11.97 -15.17
CA HIS A 165 16.02 11.65 -16.55
C HIS A 165 14.83 10.98 -17.22
N ILE A 166 14.39 11.49 -18.38
CA ILE A 166 13.26 10.94 -19.17
C ILE A 166 13.69 10.62 -20.60
N PRO A 167 13.12 9.58 -21.22
CA PRO A 167 12.09 8.66 -20.70
C PRO A 167 12.61 7.82 -19.53
N SER A 168 11.73 7.48 -18.56
CA SER A 168 12.05 6.68 -17.38
C SER A 168 10.93 5.70 -17.09
N GLU A 169 11.29 4.51 -16.64
CA GLU A 169 10.34 3.52 -16.12
C GLU A 169 9.95 3.78 -14.65
N THR A 170 10.81 4.51 -13.92
CA THR A 170 10.53 4.89 -12.53
C THR A 170 10.08 6.34 -12.46
N PRO A 171 9.00 6.66 -11.74
CA PRO A 171 8.51 8.04 -11.61
C PRO A 171 9.33 8.87 -10.62
N ILE A 172 9.12 10.18 -10.63
CA ILE A 172 9.45 11.04 -9.49
C ILE A 172 8.51 10.71 -8.34
N VAL A 173 9.07 10.65 -7.14
CA VAL A 173 8.32 10.50 -5.90
C VAL A 173 8.37 11.83 -5.13
N VAL A 174 7.22 12.33 -4.74
CA VAL A 174 7.04 13.41 -3.78
C VAL A 174 6.59 12.76 -2.48
N ASP A 175 7.44 12.80 -1.45
CA ASP A 175 7.34 12.02 -0.21
C ASP A 175 7.19 12.94 1.00
N GLY A 176 6.68 12.41 2.11
CA GLY A 176 6.52 13.15 3.37
C GLY A 176 5.33 14.11 3.36
N LEU A 177 4.27 13.73 2.69
CA LEU A 177 3.05 14.51 2.52
C LEU A 177 2.04 14.21 3.63
N LYS A 178 1.08 15.13 3.80
CA LYS A 178 -0.16 14.86 4.53
C LYS A 178 -1.04 13.90 3.71
N ASP A 179 -1.88 13.14 4.39
CA ASP A 179 -2.88 12.33 3.73
C ASP A 179 -3.81 13.18 2.84
N ALA A 180 -4.32 12.59 1.78
CA ALA A 180 -5.19 13.25 0.80
C ALA A 180 -4.60 14.51 0.13
N ALA A 181 -3.28 14.71 0.20
CA ALA A 181 -2.63 15.79 -0.53
C ALA A 181 -2.75 15.61 -2.05
N SER A 182 -2.75 16.70 -2.79
CA SER A 182 -2.76 16.75 -4.26
C SER A 182 -1.49 17.41 -4.77
N LEU A 183 -1.07 17.05 -5.98
CA LEU A 183 0.15 17.57 -6.60
C LEU A 183 -0.17 18.28 -7.91
N LYS A 184 0.28 19.53 -8.02
CA LYS A 184 0.25 20.31 -9.26
C LYS A 184 1.68 20.53 -9.76
N VAL A 185 1.96 20.02 -10.95
CA VAL A 185 3.24 20.22 -11.63
C VAL A 185 3.15 21.40 -12.56
N MET A 186 4.07 22.35 -12.43
CA MET A 186 4.07 23.59 -13.19
C MET A 186 5.45 23.89 -13.75
N THR A 187 5.48 24.62 -14.88
CA THR A 187 6.70 25.29 -15.34
C THR A 187 7.08 26.44 -14.40
N ILE A 188 8.31 26.93 -14.47
CA ILE A 188 8.76 28.12 -13.73
C ILE A 188 7.95 29.39 -14.04
N THR A 189 7.22 29.40 -15.18
CA THR A 189 6.33 30.52 -15.57
C THR A 189 4.90 30.32 -15.03
N GLY A 190 4.64 29.30 -14.24
CA GLY A 190 3.32 29.05 -13.62
C GLY A 190 2.33 28.27 -14.51
N ARG A 191 2.72 27.84 -15.72
CA ARG A 191 1.84 27.04 -16.55
C ARG A 191 1.71 25.63 -15.97
N VAL A 192 0.47 25.19 -15.66
CA VAL A 192 0.18 23.85 -15.16
C VAL A 192 0.43 22.82 -16.27
N VAL A 193 1.26 21.83 -15.97
CA VAL A 193 1.63 20.71 -16.84
C VAL A 193 0.82 19.46 -16.49
N ARG A 194 0.67 19.19 -15.22
CA ARG A 194 -0.09 18.05 -14.67
C ARG A 194 -0.77 18.46 -13.36
N ASP A 195 -1.96 17.95 -13.13
CA ASP A 195 -2.68 18.04 -11.84
C ASP A 195 -3.04 16.63 -11.43
N ILE A 196 -2.56 16.18 -10.28
CA ILE A 196 -2.70 14.82 -9.77
C ILE A 196 -3.40 14.90 -8.43
N LYS A 197 -4.61 14.36 -8.37
CA LYS A 197 -5.39 14.27 -7.14
C LYS A 197 -5.07 12.96 -6.45
N ASN A 198 -4.74 12.99 -5.17
CA ASN A 198 -4.46 11.76 -4.43
C ASN A 198 -5.69 10.86 -4.35
N ILE A 199 -6.88 11.45 -4.21
CA ILE A 199 -8.15 10.72 -4.18
C ILE A 199 -8.42 9.95 -5.48
N ASP A 200 -7.93 10.45 -6.63
CA ASP A 200 -8.10 9.80 -7.94
C ASP A 200 -7.25 8.52 -8.06
N LEU A 201 -6.20 8.39 -7.26
CA LEU A 201 -5.31 7.24 -7.26
C LEU A 201 -5.81 6.09 -6.35
N GLY A 202 -6.83 6.32 -5.53
CA GLY A 202 -7.36 5.33 -4.59
C GLY A 202 -6.36 4.88 -3.52
N ILE A 203 -5.20 5.56 -3.41
CA ILE A 203 -4.14 5.27 -2.45
C ILE A 203 -4.07 6.44 -1.47
N HIS A 204 -4.45 6.19 -0.23
CA HIS A 204 -4.24 7.13 0.87
C HIS A 204 -2.85 6.88 1.46
N GLY A 205 -1.96 7.86 1.35
CA GLY A 205 -0.61 7.75 1.85
C GLY A 205 0.15 9.07 1.75
N ASP A 206 1.39 9.07 2.22
CA ASP A 206 2.23 10.25 2.30
C ASP A 206 3.09 10.49 1.04
N GLN A 207 2.78 9.82 -0.07
CA GLN A 207 3.53 9.94 -1.34
C GLN A 207 2.61 10.18 -2.53
N ILE A 208 3.08 11.01 -3.46
CA ILE A 208 2.49 11.18 -4.79
C ILE A 208 3.59 10.98 -5.83
N THR A 209 3.27 10.32 -6.94
CA THR A 209 4.23 10.08 -8.02
C THR A 209 3.87 10.86 -9.27
N TRP A 210 4.90 11.29 -10.03
CA TRP A 210 4.75 11.90 -11.35
C TRP A 210 5.71 11.23 -12.34
N ASP A 211 5.15 10.75 -13.43
CA ASP A 211 5.86 10.00 -14.47
C ASP A 211 6.65 10.88 -15.47
N GLY A 212 6.67 12.19 -15.29
CA GLY A 212 7.32 13.13 -16.23
C GLY A 212 6.50 13.45 -17.47
N ARG A 213 5.20 13.14 -17.47
CA ARG A 213 4.30 13.40 -18.59
C ARG A 213 3.33 14.54 -18.29
N ASP A 214 2.92 15.23 -19.38
CA ASP A 214 1.88 16.25 -19.32
C ASP A 214 0.47 15.61 -19.26
N LYS A 215 -0.56 16.46 -19.19
CA LYS A 215 -1.97 16.01 -19.16
C LYS A 215 -2.41 15.27 -20.43
N GLN A 216 -1.66 15.33 -21.53
CA GLN A 216 -1.89 14.58 -22.76
C GLN A 216 -1.05 13.29 -22.84
N GLY A 217 -0.32 12.93 -21.77
CA GLY A 217 0.52 11.74 -21.72
C GLY A 217 1.85 11.86 -22.46
N ARG A 218 2.25 13.06 -22.92
CA ARG A 218 3.51 13.31 -23.63
C ARG A 218 4.62 13.65 -22.64
N TRP A 219 5.82 13.16 -22.89
CA TRP A 219 7.00 13.55 -22.13
C TRP A 219 7.20 15.07 -22.17
N VAL A 220 7.45 15.65 -21.00
CA VAL A 220 7.78 17.07 -20.89
C VAL A 220 9.16 17.38 -21.46
N GLY A 221 9.48 18.63 -21.69
CA GLY A 221 10.82 19.06 -22.11
C GLY A 221 11.81 19.11 -20.95
N SER A 222 13.12 19.19 -21.28
CA SER A 222 14.14 19.50 -20.27
C SER A 222 13.86 20.87 -19.65
N GLY A 223 14.04 20.97 -18.33
CA GLY A 223 13.81 22.21 -17.61
C GLY A 223 13.61 22.01 -16.11
N VAL A 224 13.37 23.11 -15.41
CA VAL A 224 12.99 23.09 -14.00
C VAL A 224 11.47 23.17 -13.89
N TYR A 225 10.91 22.28 -13.10
CA TYR A 225 9.49 22.21 -12.80
C TYR A 225 9.25 22.47 -11.30
N LEU A 226 8.18 23.21 -11.03
CA LEU A 226 7.68 23.44 -9.68
C LEU A 226 6.62 22.38 -9.38
N LEU A 227 6.77 21.73 -8.24
CA LEU A 227 5.84 20.77 -7.70
C LEU A 227 5.13 21.40 -6.50
N SER A 228 3.89 21.83 -6.70
CA SER A 228 3.06 22.42 -5.66
C SER A 228 2.16 21.35 -5.06
N VAL A 229 2.38 21.04 -3.80
CA VAL A 229 1.52 20.14 -3.03
C VAL A 229 0.54 20.97 -2.23
N TYR A 230 -0.70 20.53 -2.16
CA TYR A 230 -1.77 21.22 -1.46
C TYR A 230 -2.82 20.24 -0.95
N ASP A 231 -3.52 20.62 0.09
CA ASP A 231 -4.65 19.87 0.66
C ASP A 231 -5.97 20.64 0.51
N GLU A 232 -7.06 20.03 0.95
CA GLU A 232 -8.41 20.62 0.91
C GLU A 232 -8.58 21.78 1.90
N THR A 233 -7.71 21.90 2.90
CA THR A 233 -7.75 23.00 3.87
C THR A 233 -7.11 24.30 3.33
N GLY A 234 -6.44 24.21 2.17
CA GLY A 234 -5.70 25.31 1.54
C GLY A 234 -4.25 25.42 2.01
N GLU A 235 -3.77 24.52 2.89
CA GLU A 235 -2.35 24.45 3.20
C GLU A 235 -1.60 23.96 1.96
N SER A 236 -0.47 24.58 1.67
CA SER A 236 0.32 24.26 0.50
C SER A 236 1.81 24.47 0.73
N THR A 237 2.59 23.68 0.02
CA THR A 237 4.03 23.85 -0.09
C THR A 237 4.49 23.58 -1.50
N PHE A 238 5.72 23.91 -1.83
CA PHE A 238 6.27 23.62 -3.13
C PHE A 238 7.76 23.27 -3.08
N GLY A 239 8.14 22.45 -4.00
CA GLY A 239 9.52 22.11 -4.28
C GLY A 239 9.81 22.22 -5.76
N LYS A 240 11.04 21.91 -6.14
CA LYS A 240 11.47 21.95 -7.54
C LYS A 240 12.21 20.66 -7.92
N VAL A 241 12.08 20.30 -9.18
CA VAL A 241 12.83 19.19 -9.78
C VAL A 241 13.41 19.64 -11.13
N THR A 242 14.63 19.20 -11.42
CA THR A 242 15.23 19.35 -12.73
C THR A 242 14.90 18.12 -13.57
N VAL A 243 14.30 18.30 -14.73
CA VAL A 243 14.04 17.24 -15.70
C VAL A 243 15.04 17.34 -16.85
N ILE A 244 15.64 16.22 -17.21
CA ILE A 244 16.56 16.10 -18.35
C ILE A 244 15.97 15.08 -19.31
N ARG A 245 15.71 15.52 -20.54
CA ARG A 245 15.20 14.65 -21.60
C ARG A 245 16.36 14.30 -22.55
N HIS A 246 16.55 13.01 -22.75
CA HIS A 246 17.50 12.45 -23.71
C HIS A 246 16.87 12.16 -25.05
#